data_eee34b0f08ce8687a22f54ebcc924d50
#
_entry.id   eee34b0f08ce8687a22f54ebcc924d50
#
_cell.length_a   1.000
_cell.length_b   1.000
_cell.length_c   1.000
_cell.angle_alpha   90.00
_cell.angle_beta   90.00
_cell.angle_gamma   90.00
#
_symmetry.space_group_name_H-M   'P 1'
#
loop_
_entity.id
_entity.type
_entity.pdbx_description
1 polymer ?
#
loop_
_entity_poly.entity_id
_entity_poly.type
_entity_poly.pdbx_seq_one_letter_code
_entity_poly.pdbx_strand_id
1 'polypeptide(L)'
;MNAPKEDIADRPDRRTREVQAESVAYTVCQHYGLDTSDYSFGYVAGWSSGRELSELKSSLETIRRAAAEIIDSIDANIAELQQAREQAAQQEQP
;
A
#
# COMPACT_ATOMS: atom_id res chain seq x y z
N MET A 1 11.32 31.37 12.06
CA MET A 1 11.31 31.02 10.70
C MET A 1 10.69 29.64 10.46
N ASN A 2 9.92 29.57 9.50
CA ASN A 2 9.18 28.34 9.28
C ASN A 2 10.00 27.35 8.52
N ALA A 3 9.90 26.12 8.95
CA ALA A 3 10.31 25.04 8.08
C ALA A 3 9.66 25.25 6.73
N PRO A 4 10.35 24.91 5.64
CA PRO A 4 9.73 24.98 4.34
C PRO A 4 8.46 24.16 4.44
N LYS A 5 7.38 24.84 4.40
CA LYS A 5 6.12 24.16 4.37
C LYS A 5 6.09 23.40 3.08
N GLU A 6 5.87 22.12 3.19
CA GLU A 6 5.34 21.48 2.04
C GLU A 6 4.18 22.31 1.60
N ASP A 7 4.25 22.82 0.42
CA ASP A 7 3.15 23.57 -0.12
C ASP A 7 1.92 22.69 -0.05
N ILE A 8 0.89 23.21 0.60
CA ILE A 8 -0.39 22.51 0.66
C ILE A 8 -0.84 22.16 -0.75
N ALA A 9 -0.48 22.99 -1.75
CA ALA A 9 -0.79 22.73 -3.15
C ALA A 9 -0.12 21.46 -3.70
N ASP A 10 1.03 21.07 -3.14
CA ASP A 10 1.76 19.88 -3.60
C ASP A 10 1.34 18.61 -2.89
N ARG A 11 0.55 18.76 -1.83
CA ARG A 11 0.07 17.60 -1.08
C ARG A 11 -1.20 17.06 -1.71
N PRO A 12 -1.33 15.74 -1.85
CA PRO A 12 -2.60 15.17 -2.25
C PRO A 12 -3.69 15.61 -1.28
N ASP A 13 -4.86 15.93 -1.79
CA ASP A 13 -5.97 16.24 -0.91
C ASP A 13 -6.41 14.99 -0.14
N ARG A 14 -7.28 15.20 0.85
CA ARG A 14 -7.72 14.14 1.73
C ARG A 14 -8.35 12.97 0.97
N ARG A 15 -9.19 13.27 -0.01
CA ARG A 15 -9.87 12.22 -0.79
C ARG A 15 -8.86 11.41 -1.59
N THR A 16 -7.86 12.08 -2.18
CA THR A 16 -6.80 11.40 -2.90
C THR A 16 -6.02 10.47 -1.98
N ARG A 17 -5.68 10.94 -0.78
CA ARG A 17 -4.97 10.10 0.19
C ARG A 17 -5.79 8.90 0.62
N GLU A 18 -7.10 9.08 0.81
CA GLU A 18 -7.99 7.97 1.15
C GLU A 18 -8.07 6.95 0.02
N VAL A 19 -8.19 7.41 -1.22
CA VAL A 19 -8.19 6.53 -2.39
C VAL A 19 -6.87 5.77 -2.48
N GLN A 20 -5.75 6.46 -2.30
CA GLN A 20 -4.43 5.81 -2.35
C GLN A 20 -4.30 4.76 -1.26
N ALA A 21 -4.67 5.08 -0.02
CA ALA A 21 -4.56 4.13 1.08
C ALA A 21 -5.43 2.89 0.87
N GLU A 22 -6.66 3.08 0.45
CA GLU A 22 -7.58 1.99 0.17
C GLU A 22 -7.09 1.11 -0.97
N SER A 23 -6.56 1.75 -2.02
CA SER A 23 -6.04 1.03 -3.18
C SER A 23 -4.78 0.23 -2.84
N VAL A 24 -3.91 0.78 -1.99
CA VAL A 24 -2.73 0.05 -1.51
C VAL A 24 -3.17 -1.18 -0.71
N ALA A 25 -4.10 -1.01 0.21
CA ALA A 25 -4.59 -2.12 1.02
C ALA A 25 -5.20 -3.22 0.15
N TYR A 26 -6.02 -2.83 -0.82
CA TYR A 26 -6.61 -3.77 -1.76
C TYR A 26 -5.54 -4.54 -2.55
N THR A 27 -4.55 -3.81 -3.07
CA THR A 27 -3.49 -4.41 -3.88
C THR A 27 -2.69 -5.43 -3.07
N VAL A 28 -2.34 -5.09 -1.83
CA VAL A 28 -1.61 -6.00 -0.94
C VAL A 28 -2.45 -7.23 -0.63
N CYS A 29 -3.72 -7.05 -0.31
CA CYS A 29 -4.62 -8.17 -0.02
C CYS A 29 -4.78 -9.09 -1.23
N GLN A 30 -4.93 -8.52 -2.42
CA GLN A 30 -5.04 -9.30 -3.65
C GLN A 30 -3.76 -10.11 -3.90
N HIS A 31 -2.62 -9.51 -3.64
CA HIS A 31 -1.34 -10.18 -3.81
C HIS A 31 -1.24 -11.45 -2.96
N TYR A 32 -1.76 -11.41 -1.74
CA TYR A 32 -1.72 -12.56 -0.83
C TYR A 32 -2.95 -13.45 -0.90
N GLY A 33 -3.84 -13.20 -1.84
CA GLY A 33 -5.02 -14.03 -2.03
C GLY A 33 -6.08 -13.89 -0.93
N LEU A 34 -6.07 -12.77 -0.22
CA LEU A 34 -7.05 -12.53 0.83
C LEU A 34 -8.38 -12.10 0.23
N ASP A 35 -9.46 -12.39 0.96
CA ASP A 35 -10.81 -12.02 0.52
C ASP A 35 -10.97 -10.50 0.52
N THR A 36 -11.26 -9.94 -0.64
CA THR A 36 -11.46 -8.51 -0.82
C THR A 36 -12.89 -8.18 -1.23
N SER A 37 -13.82 -9.09 -1.02
CA SER A 37 -15.21 -8.91 -1.46
C SER A 37 -15.91 -7.73 -0.76
N ASP A 38 -15.43 -7.32 0.41
CA ASP A 38 -15.98 -6.19 1.14
C ASP A 38 -15.51 -4.84 0.61
N TYR A 39 -14.49 -4.82 -0.25
CA TYR A 39 -14.02 -3.57 -0.83
C TYR A 39 -14.99 -3.06 -1.88
N SER A 40 -15.23 -1.77 -1.86
CA SER A 40 -16.07 -1.10 -2.83
C SER A 40 -15.35 0.14 -3.34
N PHE A 41 -15.22 0.24 -4.65
CA PHE A 41 -14.50 1.33 -5.27
C PHE A 41 -15.40 2.29 -6.04
N GLY A 42 -16.70 2.24 -5.75
CA GLY A 42 -17.65 3.14 -6.42
C GLY A 42 -17.29 4.62 -6.29
N TYR A 43 -16.70 4.99 -5.15
CA TYR A 43 -16.29 6.37 -4.91
C TYR A 43 -15.09 6.80 -5.76
N VAL A 44 -14.35 5.86 -6.33
CA VAL A 44 -13.17 6.17 -7.16
C VAL A 44 -13.59 6.93 -8.42
N ALA A 45 -14.73 6.56 -8.99
CA ALA A 45 -15.25 7.28 -10.16
C ALA A 45 -15.49 8.76 -9.85
N GLY A 46 -16.08 9.04 -8.69
CA GLY A 46 -16.29 10.42 -8.26
C GLY A 46 -14.98 11.16 -7.99
N TRP A 47 -14.04 10.47 -7.34
CA TRP A 47 -12.73 11.06 -7.09
C TRP A 47 -11.99 11.40 -8.38
N SER A 48 -12.00 10.50 -9.37
CA SER A 48 -11.24 10.68 -10.60
C SER A 48 -11.88 11.69 -11.56
N SER A 49 -13.15 11.99 -11.35
CA SER A 49 -13.88 12.91 -12.22
C SER A 49 -13.27 14.31 -12.17
N GLY A 50 -12.93 14.87 -13.30
CA GLY A 50 -12.39 16.21 -13.38
C GLY A 50 -10.91 16.34 -13.04
N ARG A 51 -10.25 15.24 -12.70
CA ARG A 51 -8.82 15.30 -12.38
C ARG A 51 -7.98 15.20 -13.63
N GLU A 52 -6.84 15.89 -13.58
CA GLU A 52 -5.88 15.84 -14.69
C GLU A 52 -5.29 14.43 -14.81
N LEU A 53 -5.00 14.04 -16.04
CA LEU A 53 -4.38 12.74 -16.29
C LEU A 53 -3.07 12.58 -15.53
N SER A 54 -2.28 13.65 -15.41
CA SER A 54 -1.03 13.61 -14.67
C SER A 54 -1.24 13.30 -13.20
N GLU A 55 -2.32 13.81 -12.60
CA GLU A 55 -2.67 13.49 -11.21
C GLU A 55 -3.05 12.03 -11.04
N LEU A 56 -3.81 11.49 -11.98
CA LEU A 56 -4.20 10.09 -11.95
C LEU A 56 -2.99 9.18 -12.08
N LYS A 57 -2.08 9.50 -13.00
CA LYS A 57 -0.85 8.74 -13.17
C LYS A 57 0.04 8.80 -11.92
N SER A 58 0.14 9.98 -11.32
CA SER A 58 0.92 10.16 -10.10
C SER A 58 0.35 9.32 -8.96
N SER A 59 -0.97 9.28 -8.81
CA SER A 59 -1.61 8.47 -7.78
C SER A 59 -1.39 6.99 -8.01
N LEU A 60 -1.50 6.52 -9.25
CA LEU A 60 -1.24 5.13 -9.59
C LEU A 60 0.20 4.73 -9.26
N GLU A 61 1.16 5.61 -9.55
CA GLU A 61 2.56 5.35 -9.23
C GLU A 61 2.79 5.27 -7.73
N THR A 62 2.15 6.15 -6.97
CA THR A 62 2.22 6.13 -5.51
C THR A 62 1.65 4.82 -4.96
N ILE A 63 0.50 4.40 -5.47
CA ILE A 63 -0.14 3.16 -5.04
C ILE A 63 0.77 1.97 -5.34
N ARG A 64 1.30 1.89 -6.55
CA ARG A 64 2.17 0.80 -6.97
C ARG A 64 3.40 0.70 -6.09
N ARG A 65 4.07 1.83 -5.85
CA ARG A 65 5.29 1.88 -5.06
C ARG A 65 5.03 1.49 -3.61
N ALA A 66 4.00 2.06 -3.01
CA ALA A 66 3.67 1.77 -1.62
C ALA A 66 3.28 0.30 -1.44
N ALA A 67 2.48 -0.25 -2.34
CA ALA A 67 2.11 -1.66 -2.28
C ALA A 67 3.34 -2.56 -2.40
N ALA A 68 4.25 -2.25 -3.33
CA ALA A 68 5.47 -3.04 -3.50
C ALA A 68 6.34 -3.02 -2.24
N GLU A 69 6.50 -1.86 -1.62
CA GLU A 69 7.29 -1.74 -0.39
C GLU A 69 6.68 -2.56 0.74
N ILE A 70 5.36 -2.52 0.89
CA ILE A 70 4.69 -3.30 1.93
C ILE A 70 4.83 -4.79 1.67
N ILE A 71 4.63 -5.23 0.43
CA ILE A 71 4.77 -6.63 0.06
C ILE A 71 6.19 -7.11 0.34
N ASP A 72 7.20 -6.36 -0.08
CA ASP A 72 8.59 -6.72 0.15
C ASP A 72 8.89 -6.83 1.64
N SER A 73 8.37 -5.92 2.44
CA SER A 73 8.55 -5.93 3.90
C SER A 73 7.89 -7.15 4.54
N ILE A 74 6.67 -7.48 4.12
CA ILE A 74 5.94 -8.65 4.62
C ILE A 74 6.69 -9.92 4.25
N ASP A 75 7.13 -10.04 3.00
CA ASP A 75 7.84 -11.22 2.53
C ASP A 75 9.15 -11.44 3.28
N ALA A 76 9.88 -10.35 3.56
CA ALA A 76 11.12 -10.42 4.33
C ALA A 76 10.85 -10.91 5.77
N ASN A 77 9.79 -10.39 6.38
CA ASN A 77 9.43 -10.82 7.73
C ASN A 77 8.99 -12.27 7.79
N ILE A 78 8.23 -12.71 6.79
CA ILE A 78 7.83 -14.12 6.70
C ILE A 78 9.05 -15.01 6.56
N ALA A 79 10.02 -14.63 5.72
CA ALA A 79 11.23 -15.40 5.53
C ALA A 79 12.02 -15.53 6.85
N GLU A 80 12.13 -14.45 7.60
CA GLU A 80 12.80 -14.47 8.90
C GLU A 80 12.08 -15.41 9.89
N LEU A 81 10.76 -15.35 9.93
CA LEU A 81 9.98 -16.23 10.79
C LEU A 81 10.13 -17.69 10.41
N GLN A 82 10.17 -18.00 9.12
CA GLN A 82 10.38 -19.36 8.65
C GLN A 82 11.75 -19.88 9.05
N GLN A 83 12.79 -19.05 8.92
CA GLN A 83 14.13 -19.42 9.33
C GLN A 83 14.20 -19.68 10.84
N ALA A 84 13.56 -18.83 11.62
CA ALA A 84 13.53 -19.01 13.06
C ALA A 84 12.83 -20.31 13.46
N ARG A 85 11.75 -20.66 12.77
CA ARG A 85 11.03 -21.90 13.01
C ARG A 85 11.87 -23.12 12.65
N GLU A 86 12.58 -23.06 11.53
CA GLU A 86 13.46 -24.15 11.11
C GLU A 86 14.60 -24.35 12.10
N GLN A 87 15.21 -23.27 12.59
CA GLN A 87 16.27 -23.33 13.58
C GLN A 87 15.76 -23.92 14.88
N ALA A 88 14.59 -23.51 15.33
CA ALA A 88 13.99 -24.05 16.54
C ALA A 88 13.70 -25.54 16.42
N ALA A 89 13.18 -25.97 15.26
CA ALA A 89 12.92 -27.40 15.00
C ALA A 89 14.21 -28.21 15.03
N GLN A 90 15.29 -27.69 14.46
CA GLN A 90 16.58 -28.37 14.48
C GLN A 90 17.13 -28.52 15.90
N GLN A 91 16.94 -27.51 16.73
CA GLN A 91 17.41 -27.56 18.12
C GLN A 91 16.63 -28.56 18.97
N GLU A 92 15.40 -28.87 18.59
CA GLU A 92 14.58 -29.83 19.32
C GLU A 92 14.87 -31.26 18.95
N GLN A 93 15.63 -31.50 17.92
CA GLN A 93 15.96 -32.86 17.52
C GLN A 93 17.01 -33.47 18.46
N PRO A 94 16.82 -34.69 18.88
CA PRO A 94 17.78 -35.36 19.76
C PRO A 94 19.12 -35.65 19.07
#